data_cb30493fa7091047afa4dd4176e46153
#
_entry.id   cb30493fa7091047afa4dd4176e46153
#
_cell.length_a   1.000
_cell.length_b   1.000
_cell.length_c   1.000
_cell.angle_alpha   90.00
_cell.angle_beta   90.00
_cell.angle_gamma   90.00
#
_symmetry.space_group_name_H-M   'P 1'
#
loop_
_entity.id
_entity.type
_entity.pdbx_description
1 polymer ?
#
loop_
_entity_poly.entity_id
_entity_poly.type
_entity_poly.pdbx_seq_one_letter_code
_entity_poly.pdbx_strand_id
1 'polypeptide(L)'
;MIGIIIPTFREKENIFKLSKKLLKLHKNAIIFIVDDTKIYNFKKEFTKIKNIQYIHRVNKKGRGSAVLDGLRIASKNKKIKIFVEMDADFSHKPEELKRNLDKFIKGDLDLLISSRYLKSSRIYNWSIQRRI
;
A
#
# COMPACT_ATOMS: atom_id res chain seq x y z
N MET A 1 -14.52 -6.26 1.93
CA MET A 1 -13.31 -5.88 2.68
C MET A 1 -12.18 -5.68 1.70
N ILE A 2 -11.29 -4.71 1.93
CA ILE A 2 -10.11 -4.46 1.10
C ILE A 2 -8.83 -4.86 1.83
N GLY A 3 -7.85 -5.38 1.09
CA GLY A 3 -6.49 -5.63 1.56
C GLY A 3 -5.54 -4.62 0.93
N ILE A 4 -4.80 -3.85 1.73
CA ILE A 4 -3.85 -2.85 1.24
C ILE A 4 -2.44 -3.38 1.48
N ILE A 5 -1.69 -3.60 0.40
CA ILE A 5 -0.32 -4.10 0.42
C ILE A 5 0.63 -2.91 0.31
N ILE A 6 1.51 -2.76 1.28
CA ILE A 6 2.49 -1.68 1.35
C ILE A 6 3.89 -2.30 1.41
N PRO A 7 4.58 -2.42 0.26
CA PRO A 7 5.99 -2.76 0.25
C PRO A 7 6.80 -1.60 0.83
N THR A 8 7.77 -1.88 1.69
CA THR A 8 8.57 -0.84 2.35
C THR A 8 10.03 -1.25 2.51
N PHE A 9 10.90 -0.24 2.48
CA PHE A 9 12.33 -0.38 2.75
C PHE A 9 12.85 0.93 3.33
N ARG A 10 13.27 0.91 4.60
CA ARG A 10 13.80 2.08 5.36
C ARG A 10 12.82 3.26 5.54
N GLU A 11 11.50 2.99 5.51
CA GLU A 11 10.44 3.99 5.57
C GLU A 11 9.75 4.03 6.96
N LYS A 12 10.55 3.95 8.04
CA LYS A 12 10.06 3.84 9.42
C LYS A 12 8.93 4.80 9.77
N GLU A 13 9.18 6.10 9.61
CA GLU A 13 8.21 7.12 10.02
C GLU A 13 6.98 7.14 9.11
N ASN A 14 7.19 6.92 7.83
CA ASN A 14 6.14 6.99 6.84
C ASN A 14 5.14 5.85 7.01
N ILE A 15 5.60 4.61 7.24
CA ILE A 15 4.69 3.45 7.37
C ILE A 15 3.74 3.59 8.56
N PHE A 16 4.19 4.16 9.70
CA PHE A 16 3.33 4.40 10.84
C PHE A 16 2.26 5.48 10.55
N LYS A 17 2.69 6.62 9.98
CA LYS A 17 1.80 7.72 9.61
C LYS A 17 0.78 7.28 8.56
N LEU A 18 1.24 6.59 7.50
CA LEU A 18 0.41 6.10 6.40
C LEU A 18 -0.62 5.09 6.89
N SER A 19 -0.18 4.07 7.65
CA SER A 19 -1.07 3.03 8.18
C SER A 19 -2.16 3.61 9.06
N LYS A 20 -1.82 4.53 9.96
CA LYS A 20 -2.79 5.23 10.83
C LYS A 20 -3.82 6.01 10.02
N LYS A 21 -3.35 6.72 8.98
CA LYS A 21 -4.22 7.49 8.10
C LYS A 21 -5.15 6.60 7.28
N LEU A 22 -4.64 5.52 6.71
CA LEU A 22 -5.43 4.55 5.95
C LEU A 22 -6.50 3.88 6.81
N LEU A 23 -6.19 3.44 8.03
CA LEU A 23 -7.18 2.84 8.94
C LEU A 23 -8.25 3.84 9.38
N LYS A 24 -7.91 5.13 9.51
CA LYS A 24 -8.89 6.19 9.79
C LYS A 24 -9.86 6.38 8.63
N LEU A 25 -9.35 6.37 7.39
CA LEU A 25 -10.15 6.59 6.17
C LEU A 25 -10.93 5.33 5.74
N HIS A 26 -10.39 4.14 6.01
CA HIS A 26 -10.91 2.85 5.54
C HIS A 26 -10.99 1.85 6.70
N LYS A 27 -11.99 2.01 7.58
CA LYS A 27 -12.16 1.20 8.81
C LYS A 27 -12.24 -0.31 8.57
N ASN A 28 -12.71 -0.73 7.40
CA ASN A 28 -12.84 -2.14 7.01
C ASN A 28 -11.65 -2.65 6.17
N ALA A 29 -10.54 -1.91 6.12
CA ALA A 29 -9.33 -2.36 5.47
C ALA A 29 -8.48 -3.24 6.40
N ILE A 30 -7.71 -4.14 5.78
CA ILE A 30 -6.56 -4.81 6.42
C ILE A 30 -5.31 -4.36 5.67
N ILE A 31 -4.33 -3.89 6.41
CA ILE A 31 -3.05 -3.42 5.86
C ILE A 31 -2.00 -4.51 6.04
N PHE A 32 -1.31 -4.84 4.96
CA PHE A 32 -0.20 -5.78 4.90
C PHE A 32 1.08 -4.99 4.60
N ILE A 33 1.89 -4.77 5.63
CA ILE A 33 3.18 -4.09 5.51
C ILE A 33 4.24 -5.16 5.25
N VAL A 34 4.91 -5.08 4.11
CA VAL A 34 5.96 -6.04 3.73
C VAL A 34 7.31 -5.32 3.72
N ASP A 35 8.09 -5.53 4.76
CA ASP A 35 9.30 -4.76 5.05
C ASP A 35 10.57 -5.56 4.80
N ASP A 36 11.43 -5.03 3.91
CA ASP A 36 12.74 -5.58 3.56
C ASP A 36 13.90 -4.96 4.36
N THR A 37 13.61 -4.11 5.33
CA THR A 37 14.62 -3.40 6.10
C THR A 37 15.30 -4.33 7.10
N LYS A 38 16.63 -4.47 7.02
CA LYS A 38 17.39 -5.37 7.89
C LYS A 38 17.71 -4.78 9.28
N ILE A 39 17.87 -3.45 9.35
CA ILE A 39 18.38 -2.76 10.54
C ILE A 39 17.37 -2.60 11.67
N TYR A 40 16.10 -2.85 11.43
CA TYR A 40 15.03 -2.80 12.43
C TYR A 40 13.88 -3.73 12.09
N ASN A 41 13.06 -4.02 13.12
CA ASN A 41 11.85 -4.84 12.98
C ASN A 41 10.77 -4.27 13.89
N PHE A 42 9.66 -3.84 13.29
CA PHE A 42 8.52 -3.23 14.00
C PHE A 42 7.39 -4.20 14.31
N LYS A 43 7.67 -5.50 14.30
CA LYS A 43 6.65 -6.51 14.56
C LYS A 43 5.91 -6.28 15.87
N LYS A 44 6.63 -5.95 16.94
CA LYS A 44 6.05 -5.72 18.27
C LYS A 44 5.10 -4.52 18.30
N GLU A 45 5.44 -3.45 17.58
CA GLU A 45 4.65 -2.23 17.49
C GLU A 45 3.37 -2.46 16.68
N PHE A 46 3.49 -3.11 15.52
CA PHE A 46 2.35 -3.34 14.63
C PHE A 46 1.41 -4.45 15.10
N THR A 47 1.88 -5.46 15.82
CA THR A 47 0.98 -6.51 16.36
C THR A 47 -0.05 -5.98 17.35
N LYS A 48 0.18 -4.82 17.95
CA LYS A 48 -0.76 -4.16 18.85
C LYS A 48 -1.87 -3.38 18.11
N ILE A 49 -1.73 -3.21 16.79
CA ILE A 49 -2.68 -2.42 15.99
C ILE A 49 -3.59 -3.38 15.23
N LYS A 50 -4.89 -3.32 15.56
CA LYS A 50 -5.90 -4.10 14.86
C LYS A 50 -5.90 -3.77 13.37
N ASN A 51 -6.10 -4.79 12.53
CA ASN A 51 -6.14 -4.68 11.08
C ASN A 51 -4.81 -4.31 10.40
N ILE A 52 -3.67 -4.50 11.09
CA ILE A 52 -2.35 -4.45 10.48
C ILE A 52 -1.67 -5.82 10.61
N GLN A 53 -1.13 -6.31 9.51
CA GLN A 53 -0.24 -7.45 9.47
C GLN A 53 1.12 -7.00 8.97
N TYR A 54 2.13 -7.07 9.84
CA TYR A 54 3.50 -6.71 9.50
C TYR A 54 4.31 -7.96 9.17
N ILE A 55 4.91 -7.99 7.99
CA ILE A 55 5.72 -9.06 7.45
C ILE A 55 7.14 -8.55 7.26
N HIS A 56 8.08 -9.01 8.07
CA HIS A 56 9.49 -8.68 7.97
C HIS A 56 10.21 -9.75 7.14
N ARG A 57 10.91 -9.35 6.06
CA ARG A 57 11.62 -10.26 5.15
C ARG A 57 13.12 -10.05 5.23
N VAL A 58 13.83 -10.91 5.93
CA VAL A 58 15.28 -10.77 6.17
C VAL A 58 16.12 -11.17 4.94
N ASN A 59 15.71 -12.20 4.22
CA ASN A 59 16.51 -12.83 3.15
C ASN A 59 15.99 -12.52 1.73
N LYS A 60 14.89 -11.79 1.61
CA LYS A 60 14.32 -11.38 0.33
C LYS A 60 14.49 -9.88 0.13
N LYS A 61 14.58 -9.45 -1.12
CA LYS A 61 14.69 -8.03 -1.46
C LYS A 61 13.89 -7.74 -2.73
N GLY A 62 13.41 -6.51 -2.79
CA GLY A 62 12.83 -5.93 -3.99
C GLY A 62 11.31 -5.77 -3.89
N ARG A 63 10.88 -4.61 -4.37
CA ARG A 63 9.50 -4.13 -4.32
C ARG A 63 8.51 -5.12 -4.93
N GLY A 64 8.77 -5.61 -6.13
CA GLY A 64 7.87 -6.55 -6.82
C GLY A 64 7.65 -7.85 -6.03
N SER A 65 8.74 -8.46 -5.49
CA SER A 65 8.61 -9.66 -4.67
C SER A 65 7.91 -9.38 -3.35
N ALA A 66 8.05 -8.16 -2.78
CA ALA A 66 7.33 -7.75 -1.57
C ALA A 66 5.82 -7.68 -1.82
N VAL A 67 5.42 -7.07 -2.94
CA VAL A 67 4.01 -7.02 -3.36
C VAL A 67 3.44 -8.41 -3.53
N LEU A 68 4.14 -9.31 -4.23
CA LEU A 68 3.69 -10.69 -4.44
C LEU A 68 3.52 -11.47 -3.14
N ASP A 69 4.47 -11.36 -2.21
CA ASP A 69 4.35 -12.00 -0.90
C ASP A 69 3.17 -11.42 -0.10
N GLY A 70 2.99 -10.10 -0.12
CA GLY A 70 1.83 -9.45 0.50
C GLY A 70 0.50 -9.91 -0.08
N LEU A 71 0.39 -9.99 -1.40
CA LEU A 71 -0.81 -10.50 -2.09
C LEU A 71 -1.09 -11.96 -1.73
N ARG A 72 -0.07 -12.83 -1.74
CA ARG A 72 -0.21 -14.24 -1.35
C ARG A 72 -0.73 -14.42 0.08
N ILE A 73 -0.24 -13.59 1.01
CA ILE A 73 -0.68 -13.62 2.40
C ILE A 73 -2.11 -13.08 2.51
N ALA A 74 -2.40 -11.96 1.89
CA ALA A 74 -3.70 -11.31 1.93
C ALA A 74 -4.80 -12.18 1.30
N SER A 75 -4.50 -12.92 0.21
CA SER A 75 -5.45 -13.79 -0.48
C SER A 75 -5.92 -14.99 0.34
N LYS A 76 -5.21 -15.36 1.40
CA LYS A 76 -5.65 -16.41 2.34
C LYS A 76 -6.90 -15.98 3.12
N ASN A 77 -7.12 -14.69 3.29
CA ASN A 77 -8.32 -14.17 3.92
C ASN A 77 -9.45 -14.01 2.88
N LYS A 78 -10.35 -14.97 2.82
CA LYS A 78 -11.48 -15.01 1.87
C LYS A 78 -12.46 -13.85 1.97
N LYS A 79 -12.42 -13.07 3.05
CA LYS A 79 -13.23 -11.85 3.21
C LYS A 79 -12.68 -10.67 2.39
N ILE A 80 -11.40 -10.68 2.04
CA ILE A 80 -10.79 -9.67 1.17
C ILE A 80 -11.20 -9.96 -0.27
N LYS A 81 -11.81 -8.97 -0.93
CA LYS A 81 -12.30 -9.07 -2.32
C LYS A 81 -11.58 -8.12 -3.27
N ILE A 82 -10.96 -7.07 -2.73
CA ILE A 82 -10.22 -6.08 -3.52
C ILE A 82 -8.85 -5.94 -2.89
N PHE A 83 -7.82 -5.99 -3.71
CA PHE A 83 -6.44 -5.78 -3.32
C PHE A 83 -5.96 -4.45 -3.85
N VAL A 84 -5.28 -3.69 -3.00
CA VAL A 84 -4.70 -2.39 -3.33
C VAL A 84 -3.22 -2.45 -3.08
N GLU A 85 -2.42 -2.01 -4.03
CA GLU A 85 -1.00 -1.77 -3.83
C GLU A 85 -0.76 -0.27 -3.65
N MET A 86 0.05 0.10 -2.67
CA MET A 86 0.36 1.49 -2.35
C MET A 86 1.80 1.62 -1.83
N ASP A 87 2.53 2.62 -2.33
CA ASP A 87 3.88 2.92 -1.83
C ASP A 87 3.84 3.57 -0.44
N ALA A 88 4.92 3.37 0.35
CA ALA A 88 5.01 3.83 1.73
C ALA A 88 5.31 5.33 1.87
N ASP A 89 5.79 5.99 0.81
CA ASP A 89 6.36 7.35 0.79
C ASP A 89 5.34 8.48 0.58
N PHE A 90 4.05 8.19 0.65
CA PHE A 90 2.95 9.12 0.36
C PHE A 90 2.89 9.62 -1.09
N SER A 91 3.64 9.05 -2.03
CA SER A 91 3.49 9.36 -3.46
C SER A 91 2.09 8.99 -3.97
N HIS A 92 1.47 7.99 -3.36
CA HIS A 92 0.06 7.66 -3.50
C HIS A 92 -0.71 8.28 -2.33
N LYS A 93 -1.57 9.27 -2.61
CA LYS A 93 -2.34 9.96 -1.58
C LYS A 93 -3.44 9.07 -1.01
N PRO A 94 -3.44 8.77 0.29
CA PRO A 94 -4.47 7.93 0.91
C PRO A 94 -5.90 8.41 0.70
N GLU A 95 -6.09 9.73 0.57
CA GLU A 95 -7.40 10.35 0.34
C GLU A 95 -8.00 10.01 -1.03
N GLU A 96 -7.15 9.74 -2.01
CA GLU A 96 -7.60 9.40 -3.37
C GLU A 96 -8.09 7.95 -3.47
N LEU A 97 -7.73 7.10 -2.52
CA LEU A 97 -8.08 5.68 -2.54
C LEU A 97 -9.59 5.45 -2.59
N LYS A 98 -10.37 6.25 -1.84
CA LYS A 98 -11.83 6.13 -1.86
C LYS A 98 -12.39 6.35 -3.28
N ARG A 99 -11.96 7.42 -3.94
CA ARG A 99 -12.39 7.73 -5.32
C ARG A 99 -12.00 6.61 -6.30
N ASN A 100 -10.81 6.04 -6.14
CA ASN A 100 -10.33 4.95 -7.00
C ASN A 100 -11.13 3.67 -6.77
N LEU A 101 -11.45 3.34 -5.52
CA LEU A 101 -12.33 2.21 -5.17
C LEU A 101 -13.73 2.39 -5.73
N ASP A 102 -14.31 3.59 -5.63
CA ASP A 102 -15.63 3.89 -6.20
C ASP A 102 -15.65 3.69 -7.72
N LYS A 103 -14.59 4.13 -8.42
CA LYS A 103 -14.44 3.90 -9.87
C LYS A 103 -14.27 2.42 -10.20
N PHE A 104 -13.45 1.71 -9.44
CA PHE A 104 -13.21 0.28 -9.62
C PHE A 104 -14.51 -0.52 -9.52
N ILE A 105 -15.26 -0.29 -8.46
CA ILE A 105 -16.51 -1.01 -8.18
C ILE A 105 -17.62 -0.65 -9.17
N LYS A 106 -17.82 0.66 -9.43
CA LYS A 106 -18.87 1.12 -10.38
C LYS A 106 -18.59 0.72 -11.81
N GLY A 107 -17.32 0.63 -12.18
CA GLY A 107 -16.90 0.24 -13.53
C GLY A 107 -16.82 -1.27 -13.74
N ASP A 108 -17.11 -2.08 -12.71
CA ASP A 108 -16.96 -3.54 -12.72
C ASP A 108 -15.61 -3.97 -13.31
N LEU A 109 -14.53 -3.32 -12.80
CA LEU A 109 -13.20 -3.48 -13.35
C LEU A 109 -12.46 -4.64 -12.69
N ASP A 110 -11.67 -5.39 -13.46
CA ASP A 110 -10.73 -6.38 -12.93
C ASP A 110 -9.43 -5.75 -12.44
N LEU A 111 -9.03 -4.63 -13.06
CA LEU A 111 -7.81 -3.89 -12.71
C LEU A 111 -8.01 -2.39 -12.91
N LEU A 112 -7.55 -1.60 -11.94
CA LEU A 112 -7.47 -0.15 -12.05
C LEU A 112 -6.05 0.32 -11.73
N ILE A 113 -5.41 1.00 -12.68
CA ILE A 113 -4.09 1.59 -12.50
C ILE A 113 -4.21 3.10 -12.44
N SER A 114 -3.78 3.69 -11.31
CA SER A 114 -3.68 5.14 -11.18
C SER A 114 -2.46 5.66 -11.93
N SER A 115 -2.68 6.51 -12.92
CA SER A 115 -1.60 7.07 -13.74
C SER A 115 -1.47 8.58 -13.53
N ARG A 116 -0.24 9.05 -13.40
CA ARG A 116 0.10 10.47 -13.35
C ARG A 116 0.31 11.11 -14.73
N TYR A 117 0.25 10.31 -15.78
CA TYR A 117 0.44 10.75 -17.17
C TYR A 117 -0.88 10.99 -17.93
N LEU A 118 -2.02 10.93 -17.25
CA LEU A 118 -3.30 11.27 -17.87
C LEU A 118 -3.40 12.80 -18.09
N LYS A 119 -4.14 13.24 -19.11
CA LYS A 119 -4.35 14.67 -19.44
C LYS A 119 -4.84 15.50 -18.25
N SER A 120 -5.63 14.90 -17.34
CA SER A 120 -6.14 15.54 -16.12
C SER A 120 -5.22 15.43 -14.91
N SER A 121 -4.10 14.72 -15.03
CA SER A 121 -3.16 14.52 -13.92
C SER A 121 -2.12 15.64 -13.89
N ARG A 122 -1.63 15.95 -12.68
CA ARG A 122 -0.55 16.92 -12.49
C ARG A 122 0.60 16.25 -11.74
N ILE A 123 1.83 16.48 -12.22
CA ILE A 123 3.05 15.99 -11.59
C ILE A 123 3.68 17.18 -10.86
N TYR A 124 3.81 17.06 -9.53
CA TYR A 124 4.44 18.04 -8.68
C TYR A 124 5.83 17.56 -8.23
N ASN A 125 6.75 18.51 -8.03
CA ASN A 125 8.07 18.27 -7.42
C ASN A 125 8.97 17.27 -8.15
N TRP A 126 8.79 17.06 -9.46
CA TRP A 126 9.70 16.29 -10.28
C TRP A 126 10.60 17.18 -11.12
N SER A 127 11.88 16.88 -11.19
CA SER A 127 12.79 17.50 -12.15
C SER A 127 12.35 17.19 -13.59
N ILE A 128 12.72 18.05 -14.54
CA ILE A 128 12.41 17.85 -15.96
C ILE A 128 12.93 16.50 -16.46
N GLN A 129 14.13 16.12 -16.05
CA GLN A 129 14.75 14.83 -16.41
C GLN A 129 13.95 13.60 -15.95
N ARG A 130 13.15 13.74 -14.89
CA ARG A 130 12.32 12.64 -14.36
C ARG A 130 10.91 12.62 -14.98
N ARG A 131 10.55 13.63 -15.79
CA ARG A 131 9.25 13.73 -16.48
C ARG A 131 9.28 13.14 -17.89
N ILE A 132 10.49 12.94 -18.42
CA ILE A 132 10.76 12.32 -19.72
C ILE A 132 11.03 10.84 -19.49
#